data_e6008cfff0561f3d0abe10a88927abcf
#
_entry.id   e6008cfff0561f3d0abe10a88927abcf
#
_cell.length_a   1.000
_cell.length_b   1.000
_cell.length_c   1.000
_cell.angle_alpha   90.00
_cell.angle_beta   90.00
_cell.angle_gamma   90.00
#
_symmetry.space_group_name_H-M   'P 1'
#
loop_
_entity.id
_entity.type
_entity.pdbx_description
1 polymer ?
#
loop_
_entity_poly.entity_id
_entity_poly.type
_entity_poly.pdbx_seq_one_letter_code
_entity_poly.pdbx_strand_id
1 'polypeptide(L)'
;MLTTLKNVFKIKELRNKILFTLGMLVVIRFGSQLPVPGIRIEEFVNWFQQKVGAADSSGFLSAITGGSFENMSILALNITPYITSSIIMQLLTIAIPKLEEMQKDGEDGRKKIVAITRYVTVGLALIESAAMAFAFWNGGMLDSQNALNVITIIATLTAGSAFLMWVGEQITEHGIGNGISIVLVINIISRTPQDISQLFKTFVLVEGKPIAVRVVAALVIIAVIVAVVVLVIILNGGTRKIPVQYAKKIQGRKTVGGQSSCIPLKVNTSGVIPIIFASSLMQLPVVICSFFGIQGTGFWGHVLRGLSSSNWCNPKEPVYSIGLVVYIALVIFFAYFYTSITFNPLEIADNMKKSGGFIPGIRPGKPTSDYLTKILNYIVFIGAIGLTIVCVIPFIFNGVFGAQVSFGGTSLIIIVSVILETMKQVESQMLVRNYKGFLND
;
A
#
# COMPACT_ATOMS: atom_id res chain seq x y z
N MET A 1 14.58 14.73 13.62
CA MET A 1 14.35 14.50 12.21
C MET A 1 15.17 15.39 11.27
N LEU A 2 15.11 16.73 11.34
CA LEU A 2 15.92 17.60 10.46
C LEU A 2 17.42 17.45 10.65
N THR A 3 17.89 17.29 11.89
CA THR A 3 19.29 16.99 12.22
C THR A 3 19.73 15.62 11.70
N THR A 4 18.86 14.62 11.76
CA THR A 4 19.10 13.28 11.21
C THR A 4 19.29 13.33 9.70
N LEU A 5 18.38 14.02 8.98
CA LEU A 5 18.50 14.22 7.53
C LEU A 5 19.79 14.93 7.14
N LYS A 6 20.19 16.00 7.85
CA LYS A 6 21.46 16.70 7.58
C LYS A 6 22.69 15.80 7.77
N ASN A 7 22.65 14.91 8.75
CA ASN A 7 23.73 13.96 9.03
C ASN A 7 23.80 12.81 8.01
N VAL A 8 22.65 12.37 7.48
CA VAL A 8 22.58 11.34 6.43
C VAL A 8 23.32 11.76 5.18
N PHE A 9 23.20 13.02 4.74
CA PHE A 9 23.91 13.53 3.55
C PHE A 9 25.43 13.63 3.74
N LYS A 10 25.93 13.64 4.97
CA LYS A 10 27.38 13.60 5.24
C LYS A 10 27.98 12.22 5.04
N ILE A 11 27.19 11.15 5.12
CA ILE A 11 27.65 9.78 4.97
C ILE A 11 27.58 9.39 3.49
N LYS A 12 28.74 9.23 2.83
CA LYS A 12 28.86 8.97 1.38
C LYS A 12 27.99 7.80 0.90
N GLU A 13 27.95 6.72 1.64
CA GLU A 13 27.20 5.50 1.27
C GLU A 13 25.69 5.73 1.31
N LEU A 14 25.16 6.34 2.39
CA LEU A 14 23.74 6.68 2.52
C LEU A 14 23.31 7.72 1.47
N ARG A 15 24.18 8.71 1.23
CA ARG A 15 23.96 9.70 0.16
C ARG A 15 23.84 9.03 -1.21
N ASN A 16 24.72 8.08 -1.54
CA ASN A 16 24.67 7.37 -2.81
C ASN A 16 23.37 6.54 -2.95
N LYS A 17 22.93 5.87 -1.88
CA LYS A 17 21.67 5.14 -1.85
C LYS A 17 20.46 6.06 -2.07
N ILE A 18 20.45 7.24 -1.41
CA ILE A 18 19.39 8.24 -1.62
C ILE A 18 19.39 8.75 -3.06
N LEU A 19 20.56 9.12 -3.59
CA LEU A 19 20.66 9.61 -4.96
C LEU A 19 20.24 8.55 -5.98
N PHE A 20 20.59 7.28 -5.75
CA PHE A 20 20.13 6.18 -6.58
C PHE A 20 18.60 6.05 -6.55
N THR A 21 17.99 6.08 -5.34
CA THR A 21 16.54 6.04 -5.19
C THR A 21 15.88 7.20 -5.92
N LEU A 22 16.37 8.43 -5.74
CA LEU A 22 15.84 9.61 -6.43
C LEU A 22 15.98 9.49 -7.96
N GLY A 23 17.14 8.99 -8.47
CA GLY A 23 17.34 8.73 -9.88
C GLY A 23 16.32 7.75 -10.46
N MET A 24 16.06 6.66 -9.74
CA MET A 24 15.02 5.69 -10.15
C MET A 24 13.60 6.29 -10.12
N LEU A 25 13.28 7.16 -9.17
CA LEU A 25 12.00 7.87 -9.15
C LEU A 25 11.83 8.79 -10.37
N VAL A 26 12.88 9.47 -10.81
CA VAL A 26 12.86 10.27 -12.04
C VAL A 26 12.59 9.39 -13.26
N VAL A 27 13.22 8.21 -13.36
CA VAL A 27 12.99 7.25 -14.43
C VAL A 27 11.53 6.79 -14.48
N ILE A 28 10.95 6.46 -13.30
CA ILE A 28 9.54 6.08 -13.20
C ILE A 28 8.63 7.21 -13.69
N ARG A 29 8.89 8.44 -13.27
CA ARG A 29 8.07 9.60 -13.67
C ARG A 29 8.19 9.91 -15.16
N PHE A 30 9.37 9.76 -15.72
CA PHE A 30 9.58 9.88 -17.17
C PHE A 30 8.80 8.80 -17.94
N GLY A 31 8.89 7.52 -17.52
CA GLY A 31 8.14 6.44 -18.14
C GLY A 31 6.62 6.59 -18.04
N SER A 32 6.13 7.24 -16.97
CA SER A 32 4.69 7.50 -16.79
C SER A 32 4.13 8.59 -17.74
N GLN A 33 4.96 9.30 -18.46
CA GLN A 33 4.56 10.30 -19.47
C GLN A 33 4.66 9.77 -20.90
N LEU A 34 5.31 8.61 -21.11
CA LEU A 34 5.45 8.03 -22.43
C LEU A 34 4.17 7.26 -22.82
N PRO A 35 3.47 7.67 -23.87
CA PRO A 35 2.25 7.01 -24.28
C PRO A 35 2.50 5.62 -24.90
N VAL A 36 1.52 4.73 -24.79
CA VAL A 36 1.54 3.43 -25.46
C VAL A 36 1.36 3.63 -26.97
N PRO A 37 2.25 3.08 -27.81
CA PRO A 37 2.11 3.18 -29.25
C PRO A 37 0.87 2.40 -29.75
N GLY A 38 0.17 2.92 -30.76
CA GLY A 38 -0.97 2.28 -31.39
C GLY A 38 -2.33 2.59 -30.77
N ILE A 39 -2.40 3.52 -29.80
CA ILE A 39 -3.64 3.97 -29.18
C ILE A 39 -3.87 5.45 -29.48
N ARG A 40 -5.08 5.83 -29.88
CA ARG A 40 -5.51 7.21 -30.02
C ARG A 40 -5.82 7.80 -28.65
N ILE A 41 -4.87 8.57 -28.14
CA ILE A 41 -4.93 9.10 -26.76
C ILE A 41 -6.17 9.97 -26.55
N GLU A 42 -6.51 10.83 -27.51
CA GLU A 42 -7.67 11.74 -27.42
C GLU A 42 -9.01 10.96 -27.31
N GLU A 43 -9.17 9.90 -28.10
CA GLU A 43 -10.37 9.05 -28.03
C GLU A 43 -10.41 8.25 -26.72
N PHE A 44 -9.26 7.78 -26.25
CA PHE A 44 -9.16 7.10 -24.95
C PHE A 44 -9.50 8.04 -23.79
N VAL A 45 -8.97 9.24 -23.75
CA VAL A 45 -9.24 10.23 -22.69
C VAL A 45 -10.73 10.59 -22.67
N ASN A 46 -11.34 10.81 -23.84
CA ASN A 46 -12.75 11.10 -23.96
C ASN A 46 -13.63 9.91 -23.49
N TRP A 47 -13.30 8.70 -23.89
CA TRP A 47 -13.97 7.48 -23.44
C TRP A 47 -13.83 7.29 -21.92
N PHE A 48 -12.61 7.50 -21.40
CA PHE A 48 -12.33 7.38 -19.97
C PHE A 48 -13.13 8.38 -19.16
N GLN A 49 -13.17 9.65 -19.58
CA GLN A 49 -13.96 10.68 -18.91
C GLN A 49 -15.48 10.41 -18.97
N GLN A 50 -15.97 9.90 -20.08
CA GLN A 50 -17.42 9.59 -20.25
C GLN A 50 -17.85 8.34 -19.49
N LYS A 51 -17.08 7.26 -19.53
CA LYS A 51 -17.48 5.97 -18.95
C LYS A 51 -16.93 5.73 -17.55
N VAL A 52 -15.70 6.08 -17.30
CA VAL A 52 -15.01 5.79 -16.03
C VAL A 52 -15.02 7.01 -15.12
N GLY A 53 -14.89 8.22 -15.68
CA GLY A 53 -15.00 9.47 -14.94
C GLY A 53 -16.40 9.71 -14.38
N ALA A 54 -17.44 9.26 -15.09
CA ALA A 54 -18.82 9.29 -14.59
C ALA A 54 -19.10 8.24 -13.49
N ALA A 55 -18.27 7.19 -13.40
CA ALA A 55 -18.44 6.10 -12.45
C ALA A 55 -17.55 6.23 -11.18
N ASP A 56 -16.89 7.38 -10.95
CA ASP A 56 -16.08 7.70 -9.74
C ASP A 56 -15.12 6.58 -9.24
N SER A 57 -15.15 5.39 -9.84
CA SER A 57 -14.22 4.29 -9.55
C SER A 57 -12.80 4.59 -10.05
N SER A 58 -12.66 5.64 -10.87
CA SER A 58 -11.38 6.14 -11.36
C SER A 58 -10.48 6.72 -10.27
N GLY A 59 -11.04 7.26 -9.19
CA GLY A 59 -10.27 7.99 -8.19
C GLY A 59 -9.17 7.14 -7.51
N PHE A 60 -9.49 5.94 -7.08
CA PHE A 60 -8.51 5.05 -6.44
C PHE A 60 -7.48 4.51 -7.45
N LEU A 61 -7.93 4.06 -8.62
CA LEU A 61 -7.05 3.56 -9.67
C LEU A 61 -6.10 4.67 -10.14
N SER A 62 -6.64 5.86 -10.34
CA SER A 62 -5.91 7.05 -10.71
C SER A 62 -4.91 7.50 -9.65
N ALA A 63 -5.27 7.42 -8.35
CA ALA A 63 -4.37 7.70 -7.25
C ALA A 63 -3.19 6.73 -7.19
N ILE A 64 -3.43 5.42 -7.32
CA ILE A 64 -2.36 4.41 -7.29
C ILE A 64 -1.48 4.50 -8.54
N THR A 65 -2.06 4.72 -9.71
CA THR A 65 -1.29 4.81 -10.96
C THR A 65 -0.61 6.16 -11.16
N GLY A 66 -0.97 7.17 -10.35
CA GLY A 66 -0.38 8.52 -10.44
C GLY A 66 -0.67 9.21 -11.77
N GLY A 67 -1.84 8.93 -12.37
CA GLY A 67 -2.24 9.45 -13.68
C GLY A 67 -1.67 8.71 -14.89
N SER A 68 -0.81 7.70 -14.68
CA SER A 68 -0.23 6.91 -15.78
C SER A 68 -1.29 6.16 -16.59
N PHE A 69 -2.38 5.73 -15.94
CA PHE A 69 -3.50 5.07 -16.59
C PHE A 69 -4.35 6.06 -17.40
N GLU A 70 -4.62 7.25 -16.87
CA GLU A 70 -5.39 8.29 -17.55
C GLU A 70 -4.71 8.78 -18.83
N ASN A 71 -3.39 8.88 -18.80
CA ASN A 71 -2.56 9.26 -19.94
C ASN A 71 -2.23 8.08 -20.86
N MET A 72 -2.75 6.89 -20.57
CA MET A 72 -2.44 5.64 -21.26
C MET A 72 -0.94 5.49 -21.55
N SER A 73 -0.14 5.62 -20.48
CA SER A 73 1.30 5.50 -20.59
C SER A 73 1.77 4.04 -20.65
N ILE A 74 3.03 3.82 -21.05
CA ILE A 74 3.71 2.51 -21.03
C ILE A 74 3.60 1.87 -19.63
N LEU A 75 3.56 2.68 -18.56
CA LEU A 75 3.43 2.25 -17.17
C LEU A 75 1.97 2.26 -16.67
N ALA A 76 0.97 2.16 -17.56
CA ALA A 76 -0.44 2.27 -17.17
C ALA A 76 -0.90 1.16 -16.21
N LEU A 77 -0.43 -0.08 -16.35
CA LEU A 77 -0.70 -1.17 -15.39
C LEU A 77 -0.03 -0.94 -14.04
N ASN A 78 0.97 -0.09 -14.01
CA ASN A 78 1.74 0.22 -12.81
C ASN A 78 2.30 -1.03 -12.12
N ILE A 79 2.39 -1.02 -10.80
CA ILE A 79 2.85 -2.12 -9.95
C ILE A 79 1.69 -3.03 -9.49
N THR A 80 0.47 -2.77 -9.96
CA THR A 80 -0.75 -3.50 -9.56
C THR A 80 -0.62 -5.02 -9.77
N PRO A 81 -0.14 -5.54 -10.93
CA PRO A 81 0.02 -6.98 -11.12
C PRO A 81 0.99 -7.61 -10.11
N TYR A 82 2.04 -6.87 -9.72
CA TYR A 82 2.98 -7.35 -8.70
C TYR A 82 2.34 -7.40 -7.31
N ILE A 83 1.57 -6.39 -6.93
CA ILE A 83 0.88 -6.38 -5.64
C ILE A 83 -0.08 -7.57 -5.57
N THR A 84 -0.89 -7.75 -6.61
CA THR A 84 -1.86 -8.87 -6.69
C THR A 84 -1.14 -10.22 -6.63
N SER A 85 -0.04 -10.39 -7.37
CA SER A 85 0.73 -11.62 -7.36
C SER A 85 1.38 -11.89 -5.99
N SER A 86 1.89 -10.86 -5.34
CA SER A 86 2.45 -10.97 -3.99
C SER A 86 1.40 -11.42 -2.96
N ILE A 87 0.17 -10.90 -3.08
CA ILE A 87 -0.98 -11.31 -2.27
C ILE A 87 -1.29 -12.79 -2.50
N ILE A 88 -1.45 -13.17 -3.78
CA ILE A 88 -1.75 -14.56 -4.17
C ILE A 88 -0.66 -15.51 -3.64
N MET A 89 0.60 -15.15 -3.79
CA MET A 89 1.71 -15.98 -3.29
C MET A 89 1.73 -16.09 -1.78
N GLN A 90 1.43 -15.02 -1.03
CA GLN A 90 1.31 -15.08 0.42
C GLN A 90 0.17 -16.00 0.88
N LEU A 91 -0.98 -15.95 0.20
CA LEU A 91 -2.11 -16.85 0.46
C LEU A 91 -1.77 -18.29 0.13
N LEU A 92 -1.11 -18.55 -1.02
CA LEU A 92 -0.70 -19.86 -1.44
C LEU A 92 0.38 -20.46 -0.52
N THR A 93 1.25 -19.65 0.06
CA THR A 93 2.26 -20.11 1.02
C THR A 93 1.64 -20.69 2.29
N ILE A 94 0.43 -20.24 2.66
CA ILE A 94 -0.31 -20.83 3.79
C ILE A 94 -1.09 -22.08 3.36
N ALA A 95 -1.64 -22.05 2.13
CA ALA A 95 -2.49 -23.14 1.63
C ALA A 95 -1.69 -24.36 1.16
N ILE A 96 -0.45 -24.17 0.68
CA ILE A 96 0.38 -25.21 0.10
C ILE A 96 1.57 -25.51 1.01
N PRO A 97 1.63 -26.71 1.66
CA PRO A 97 2.70 -27.07 2.58
C PRO A 97 4.11 -26.96 1.99
N LYS A 98 4.28 -27.27 0.72
CA LYS A 98 5.57 -27.16 0.01
C LYS A 98 6.09 -25.73 -0.07
N LEU A 99 5.21 -24.74 -0.22
CA LEU A 99 5.58 -23.32 -0.22
C LEU A 99 5.88 -22.82 1.20
N GLU A 100 5.16 -23.35 2.20
CA GLU A 100 5.42 -23.08 3.61
C GLU A 100 6.81 -23.58 4.02
N GLU A 101 7.19 -24.81 3.61
CA GLU A 101 8.53 -25.34 3.82
C GLU A 101 9.60 -24.47 3.17
N MET A 102 9.39 -24.06 1.91
CA MET A 102 10.30 -23.15 1.22
C MET A 102 10.45 -21.80 1.96
N GLN A 103 9.40 -21.28 2.60
CA GLN A 103 9.48 -20.07 3.39
C GLN A 103 10.31 -20.26 4.66
N LYS A 104 10.29 -21.44 5.24
CA LYS A 104 11.07 -21.81 6.43
C LYS A 104 12.54 -22.13 6.12
N ASP A 105 12.90 -22.44 4.87
CA ASP A 105 14.27 -22.73 4.42
C ASP A 105 15.24 -21.53 4.44
N GLY A 106 14.84 -20.39 5.02
CA GLY A 106 15.69 -19.21 5.18
C GLY A 106 15.81 -18.36 3.91
N GLU A 107 17.02 -17.84 3.62
CA GLU A 107 17.23 -16.91 2.49
C GLU A 107 17.03 -17.56 1.12
N ASP A 108 17.48 -18.80 0.94
CA ASP A 108 17.39 -19.48 -0.35
C ASP A 108 15.95 -19.83 -0.72
N GLY A 109 15.14 -20.24 0.25
CA GLY A 109 13.73 -20.47 0.05
C GLY A 109 12.97 -19.17 -0.28
N ARG A 110 13.30 -18.08 0.41
CA ARG A 110 12.71 -16.75 0.11
C ARG A 110 13.05 -16.26 -1.29
N LYS A 111 14.29 -16.46 -1.76
CA LYS A 111 14.69 -16.12 -3.14
C LYS A 111 13.86 -16.89 -4.17
N LYS A 112 13.58 -18.18 -3.93
CA LYS A 112 12.73 -19.00 -4.81
C LYS A 112 11.29 -18.49 -4.83
N ILE A 113 10.71 -18.13 -3.67
CA ILE A 113 9.35 -17.57 -3.59
C ILE A 113 9.29 -16.24 -4.36
N VAL A 114 10.28 -15.36 -4.20
CA VAL A 114 10.36 -14.09 -4.96
C VAL A 114 10.43 -14.36 -6.47
N ALA A 115 11.21 -15.36 -6.91
CA ALA A 115 11.30 -15.71 -8.32
C ALA A 115 9.94 -16.19 -8.86
N ILE A 116 9.21 -17.04 -8.11
CA ILE A 116 7.86 -17.48 -8.50
C ILE A 116 6.92 -16.28 -8.56
N THR A 117 6.99 -15.36 -7.59
CA THR A 117 6.18 -14.14 -7.59
C THR A 117 6.41 -13.31 -8.84
N ARG A 118 7.66 -13.19 -9.32
CA ARG A 118 7.98 -12.49 -10.58
C ARG A 118 7.30 -13.15 -11.79
N TYR A 119 7.35 -14.47 -11.91
CA TYR A 119 6.67 -15.18 -13.01
C TYR A 119 5.16 -14.99 -12.97
N VAL A 120 4.56 -15.10 -11.78
CA VAL A 120 3.11 -14.85 -11.60
C VAL A 120 2.76 -13.41 -11.95
N THR A 121 3.61 -12.44 -11.58
CA THR A 121 3.43 -11.02 -11.93
C THR A 121 3.38 -10.80 -13.42
N VAL A 122 4.34 -11.36 -14.17
CA VAL A 122 4.38 -11.23 -15.63
C VAL A 122 3.16 -11.91 -16.27
N GLY A 123 2.77 -13.08 -15.75
CA GLY A 123 1.56 -13.78 -16.21
C GLY A 123 0.28 -12.97 -15.97
N LEU A 124 0.11 -12.37 -14.80
CA LEU A 124 -1.02 -11.49 -14.49
C LEU A 124 -0.99 -10.22 -15.34
N ALA A 125 0.17 -9.58 -15.48
CA ALA A 125 0.34 -8.41 -16.34
C ALA A 125 -0.06 -8.70 -17.79
N LEU A 126 0.27 -9.90 -18.29
CA LEU A 126 -0.10 -10.33 -19.63
C LEU A 126 -1.62 -10.52 -19.77
N ILE A 127 -2.27 -11.11 -18.77
CA ILE A 127 -3.72 -11.27 -18.77
C ILE A 127 -4.42 -9.91 -18.69
N GLU A 128 -3.99 -9.03 -17.79
CA GLU A 128 -4.56 -7.68 -17.64
C GLU A 128 -4.34 -6.84 -18.91
N SER A 129 -3.15 -6.86 -19.49
CA SER A 129 -2.85 -6.13 -20.73
C SER A 129 -3.64 -6.67 -21.92
N ALA A 130 -3.83 -7.98 -22.02
CA ALA A 130 -4.66 -8.59 -23.07
C ALA A 130 -6.12 -8.16 -22.91
N ALA A 131 -6.67 -8.21 -21.70
CA ALA A 131 -8.05 -7.76 -21.44
C ALA A 131 -8.24 -6.29 -21.84
N MET A 132 -7.28 -5.40 -21.49
CA MET A 132 -7.31 -4.00 -21.88
C MET A 132 -7.21 -3.81 -23.39
N ALA A 133 -6.29 -4.50 -24.05
CA ALA A 133 -6.12 -4.40 -25.50
C ALA A 133 -7.36 -4.83 -26.27
N PHE A 134 -8.03 -5.88 -25.83
CA PHE A 134 -9.32 -6.31 -26.40
C PHE A 134 -10.45 -5.29 -26.14
N ALA A 135 -10.46 -4.67 -24.97
CA ALA A 135 -11.44 -3.61 -24.67
C ALA A 135 -11.24 -2.40 -25.60
N PHE A 136 -9.99 -2.02 -25.87
CA PHE A 136 -9.65 -0.92 -26.80
C PHE A 136 -9.96 -1.28 -28.26
N TRP A 137 -9.77 -2.54 -28.64
CA TRP A 137 -10.17 -3.04 -29.95
C TRP A 137 -11.68 -2.87 -30.16
N ASN A 138 -12.49 -3.36 -29.21
CA ASN A 138 -13.95 -3.27 -29.27
C ASN A 138 -14.46 -1.82 -29.17
N GLY A 139 -13.70 -0.95 -28.50
CA GLY A 139 -14.01 0.48 -28.35
C GLY A 139 -13.62 1.36 -29.54
N GLY A 140 -12.91 0.80 -30.53
CA GLY A 140 -12.45 1.57 -31.70
C GLY A 140 -11.34 2.57 -31.41
N MET A 141 -10.63 2.44 -30.27
CA MET A 141 -9.61 3.38 -29.81
C MET A 141 -8.22 3.11 -30.38
N LEU A 142 -8.09 2.12 -31.26
CA LEU A 142 -6.83 1.75 -31.91
C LEU A 142 -6.57 2.61 -33.15
N ASP A 143 -5.32 3.00 -33.37
CA ASP A 143 -4.91 3.71 -34.60
C ASP A 143 -5.23 2.93 -35.86
N SER A 144 -4.97 1.62 -35.82
CA SER A 144 -5.37 0.69 -36.86
C SER A 144 -5.86 -0.62 -36.21
N GLN A 145 -6.98 -1.16 -36.71
CA GLN A 145 -7.56 -2.41 -36.24
C GLN A 145 -6.78 -3.63 -36.79
N ASN A 146 -5.49 -3.69 -36.50
CA ASN A 146 -4.62 -4.79 -36.89
C ASN A 146 -4.20 -5.61 -35.70
N ALA A 147 -4.07 -6.93 -35.85
CA ALA A 147 -3.58 -7.83 -34.81
C ALA A 147 -2.17 -7.42 -34.29
N LEU A 148 -1.32 -6.85 -35.14
CA LEU A 148 -0.04 -6.32 -34.78
C LEU A 148 -0.12 -5.21 -33.71
N ASN A 149 -1.07 -4.28 -33.84
CA ASN A 149 -1.25 -3.22 -32.84
C ASN A 149 -1.69 -3.79 -31.47
N VAL A 150 -2.57 -4.79 -31.47
CA VAL A 150 -2.99 -5.45 -30.24
C VAL A 150 -1.80 -6.11 -29.54
N ILE A 151 -0.99 -6.86 -30.30
CA ILE A 151 0.23 -7.51 -29.78
C ILE A 151 1.21 -6.47 -29.24
N THR A 152 1.40 -5.35 -29.94
CA THR A 152 2.28 -4.26 -29.51
C THR A 152 1.81 -3.65 -28.20
N ILE A 153 0.52 -3.40 -28.03
CA ILE A 153 -0.07 -2.87 -26.80
C ILE A 153 0.13 -3.85 -25.63
N ILE A 154 -0.18 -5.14 -25.85
CA ILE A 154 0.00 -6.18 -24.82
C ILE A 154 1.47 -6.26 -24.41
N ALA A 155 2.38 -6.33 -25.37
CA ALA A 155 3.81 -6.41 -25.10
C ALA A 155 4.32 -5.17 -24.35
N THR A 156 3.88 -3.97 -24.76
CA THR A 156 4.32 -2.71 -24.15
C THR A 156 3.84 -2.57 -22.72
N LEU A 157 2.57 -2.85 -22.45
CA LEU A 157 2.00 -2.76 -21.10
C LEU A 157 2.60 -3.82 -20.15
N THR A 158 2.77 -5.06 -20.64
CA THR A 158 3.42 -6.13 -19.85
C THR A 158 4.86 -5.80 -19.54
N ALA A 159 5.62 -5.30 -20.54
CA ALA A 159 7.00 -4.87 -20.35
C ALA A 159 7.11 -3.69 -19.37
N GLY A 160 6.18 -2.73 -19.43
CA GLY A 160 6.12 -1.60 -18.50
C GLY A 160 5.91 -2.03 -17.05
N SER A 161 4.99 -2.97 -16.80
CA SER A 161 4.77 -3.51 -15.45
C SER A 161 5.98 -4.32 -14.96
N ALA A 162 6.57 -5.16 -15.81
CA ALA A 162 7.78 -5.91 -15.48
C ALA A 162 8.97 -4.98 -15.17
N PHE A 163 9.09 -3.89 -15.93
CA PHE A 163 10.12 -2.86 -15.70
C PHE A 163 9.92 -2.16 -14.34
N LEU A 164 8.70 -1.79 -13.98
CA LEU A 164 8.41 -1.19 -12.67
C LEU A 164 8.70 -2.15 -11.51
N MET A 165 8.36 -3.42 -11.66
CA MET A 165 8.73 -4.46 -10.69
C MET A 165 10.24 -4.50 -10.49
N TRP A 166 11.01 -4.57 -11.60
CA TRP A 166 12.47 -4.58 -11.56
C TRP A 166 13.05 -3.32 -10.91
N VAL A 167 12.53 -2.14 -11.24
CA VAL A 167 12.95 -0.87 -10.61
C VAL A 167 12.67 -0.89 -9.11
N GLY A 168 11.51 -1.38 -8.68
CA GLY A 168 11.17 -1.53 -7.26
C GLY A 168 12.14 -2.46 -6.51
N GLU A 169 12.54 -3.56 -7.13
CA GLU A 169 13.56 -4.46 -6.57
C GLU A 169 14.93 -3.81 -6.50
N GLN A 170 15.36 -3.10 -7.55
CA GLN A 170 16.62 -2.37 -7.55
C GLN A 170 16.69 -1.30 -6.45
N ILE A 171 15.59 -0.59 -6.20
CA ILE A 171 15.50 0.37 -5.08
C ILE A 171 15.63 -0.36 -3.75
N THR A 172 15.03 -1.55 -3.59
CA THR A 172 15.10 -2.33 -2.35
C THR A 172 16.52 -2.83 -2.07
N GLU A 173 17.25 -3.27 -3.12
CA GLU A 173 18.61 -3.83 -3.00
C GLU A 173 19.67 -2.74 -2.85
N HIS A 174 19.64 -1.71 -3.69
CA HIS A 174 20.69 -0.71 -3.79
C HIS A 174 20.29 0.67 -3.26
N GLY A 175 19.01 0.90 -2.99
CA GLY A 175 18.47 2.16 -2.48
C GLY A 175 18.20 2.16 -0.98
N ILE A 176 17.22 2.93 -0.59
CA ILE A 176 16.72 3.03 0.80
C ILE A 176 15.23 2.71 0.79
N GLY A 177 14.78 1.96 1.80
CA GLY A 177 13.38 1.61 1.99
C GLY A 177 12.93 0.42 1.16
N ASN A 178 11.64 0.12 1.24
CA ASN A 178 10.99 -0.85 0.37
C ASN A 178 10.68 -0.19 -0.97
N GLY A 179 11.37 -0.59 -2.04
CA GLY A 179 11.26 0.05 -3.35
C GLY A 179 9.85 0.02 -3.92
N ILE A 180 9.11 -1.07 -3.73
CA ILE A 180 7.72 -1.20 -4.20
C ILE A 180 6.81 -0.19 -3.51
N SER A 181 6.97 -0.05 -2.20
CA SER A 181 6.22 0.94 -1.42
C SER A 181 6.58 2.38 -1.84
N ILE A 182 7.85 2.64 -2.16
CA ILE A 182 8.31 3.94 -2.63
C ILE A 182 7.75 4.26 -4.02
N VAL A 183 7.66 3.28 -4.92
CA VAL A 183 7.01 3.44 -6.24
C VAL A 183 5.54 3.82 -6.09
N LEU A 184 4.82 3.19 -5.16
CA LEU A 184 3.44 3.57 -4.85
C LEU A 184 3.35 5.01 -4.34
N VAL A 185 4.22 5.38 -3.40
CA VAL A 185 4.22 6.72 -2.80
C VAL A 185 4.50 7.81 -3.83
N ILE A 186 5.47 7.64 -4.73
CA ILE A 186 5.75 8.64 -5.76
C ILE A 186 4.57 8.83 -6.71
N ASN A 187 3.86 7.76 -7.06
CA ASN A 187 2.68 7.84 -7.89
C ASN A 187 1.56 8.62 -7.18
N ILE A 188 1.29 8.30 -5.92
CA ILE A 188 0.28 9.01 -5.13
C ILE A 188 0.65 10.50 -4.95
N ILE A 189 1.91 10.80 -4.58
CA ILE A 189 2.37 12.18 -4.38
C ILE A 189 2.26 13.00 -5.67
N SER A 190 2.52 12.39 -6.83
CA SER A 190 2.47 13.12 -8.10
C SER A 190 1.06 13.61 -8.46
N ARG A 191 0.02 12.95 -7.97
CA ARG A 191 -1.38 13.35 -8.19
C ARG A 191 -1.91 14.28 -7.10
N THR A 192 -1.32 14.21 -5.92
CA THR A 192 -1.75 15.02 -4.76
C THR A 192 -1.94 16.52 -5.08
N PRO A 193 -1.08 17.23 -5.85
CA PRO A 193 -1.29 18.64 -6.16
C PRO A 193 -2.55 18.90 -6.98
N GLN A 194 -2.87 18.00 -7.92
CA GLN A 194 -4.08 18.12 -8.76
C GLN A 194 -5.33 17.92 -7.90
N ASP A 195 -5.33 16.91 -7.04
CA ASP A 195 -6.43 16.57 -6.15
C ASP A 195 -6.70 17.71 -5.14
N ILE A 196 -5.65 18.28 -4.55
CA ILE A 196 -5.75 19.45 -3.67
C ILE A 196 -6.33 20.63 -4.45
N SER A 197 -5.83 20.90 -5.66
CA SER A 197 -6.33 21.99 -6.50
C SER A 197 -7.81 21.82 -6.81
N GLN A 198 -8.25 20.59 -7.11
CA GLN A 198 -9.65 20.28 -7.38
C GLN A 198 -10.54 20.47 -6.15
N LEU A 199 -10.07 20.06 -4.96
CA LEU A 199 -10.75 20.33 -3.69
C LEU A 199 -10.95 21.83 -3.46
N PHE A 200 -9.89 22.61 -3.64
CA PHE A 200 -9.98 24.05 -3.48
C PHE A 200 -10.93 24.69 -4.50
N LYS A 201 -10.92 24.24 -5.75
CA LYS A 201 -11.87 24.71 -6.78
C LYS A 201 -13.31 24.37 -6.41
N THR A 202 -13.56 23.15 -5.91
CA THR A 202 -14.92 22.68 -5.60
C THR A 202 -15.53 23.34 -4.37
N PHE A 203 -14.72 23.68 -3.34
CA PHE A 203 -15.24 24.16 -2.06
C PHE A 203 -14.92 25.62 -1.76
N VAL A 204 -13.77 26.11 -2.20
CA VAL A 204 -13.26 27.45 -1.85
C VAL A 204 -13.52 28.46 -2.98
N LEU A 205 -13.29 28.08 -4.24
CA LEU A 205 -13.42 28.96 -5.40
C LEU A 205 -14.82 28.94 -6.04
N VAL A 206 -15.86 28.59 -5.28
CA VAL A 206 -17.24 28.59 -5.78
C VAL A 206 -17.73 30.01 -5.97
N GLU A 207 -18.11 30.36 -7.20
CA GLU A 207 -18.71 31.66 -7.51
C GLU A 207 -20.08 31.83 -6.80
N GLY A 208 -20.31 33.01 -6.24
CA GLY A 208 -21.58 33.35 -5.55
C GLY A 208 -21.63 33.08 -4.04
N LYS A 209 -20.61 32.44 -3.42
CA LYS A 209 -20.57 32.27 -1.96
C LYS A 209 -19.82 33.42 -1.27
N PRO A 210 -20.27 33.88 -0.05
CA PRO A 210 -19.56 34.89 0.72
C PRO A 210 -18.13 34.51 1.04
N ILE A 211 -17.21 35.46 1.08
CA ILE A 211 -15.77 35.23 1.37
C ILE A 211 -15.57 34.50 2.69
N ALA A 212 -16.36 34.79 3.71
CA ALA A 212 -16.31 34.13 5.01
C ALA A 212 -16.53 32.62 4.90
N VAL A 213 -17.48 32.14 4.09
CA VAL A 213 -17.77 30.73 3.87
C VAL A 213 -16.61 30.05 3.15
N ARG A 214 -15.98 30.71 2.19
CA ARG A 214 -14.81 30.20 1.46
C ARG A 214 -13.61 30.00 2.38
N VAL A 215 -13.34 30.97 3.26
CA VAL A 215 -12.25 30.91 4.25
C VAL A 215 -12.51 29.78 5.26
N VAL A 216 -13.73 29.65 5.78
CA VAL A 216 -14.10 28.55 6.69
C VAL A 216 -13.93 27.20 6.01
N ALA A 217 -14.37 27.04 4.76
CA ALA A 217 -14.20 25.80 4.01
C ALA A 217 -12.71 25.43 3.83
N ALA A 218 -11.86 26.41 3.49
CA ALA A 218 -10.42 26.19 3.38
C ALA A 218 -9.79 25.72 4.71
N LEU A 219 -10.16 26.38 5.82
CA LEU A 219 -9.67 26.03 7.15
C LEU A 219 -10.12 24.61 7.57
N VAL A 220 -11.37 24.25 7.29
CA VAL A 220 -11.91 22.90 7.59
C VAL A 220 -11.16 21.84 6.78
N ILE A 221 -10.92 22.05 5.48
CA ILE A 221 -10.16 21.10 4.64
C ILE A 221 -8.76 20.87 5.21
N ILE A 222 -8.04 21.96 5.52
CA ILE A 222 -6.68 21.86 6.10
C ILE A 222 -6.73 21.15 7.45
N ALA A 223 -7.68 21.49 8.32
CA ALA A 223 -7.81 20.88 9.63
C ALA A 223 -8.06 19.37 9.53
N VAL A 224 -8.90 18.92 8.60
CA VAL A 224 -9.19 17.50 8.37
C VAL A 224 -7.95 16.77 7.86
N ILE A 225 -7.23 17.32 6.88
CA ILE A 225 -5.99 16.71 6.36
C ILE A 225 -4.98 16.55 7.50
N VAL A 226 -4.75 17.61 8.29
CA VAL A 226 -3.82 17.55 9.42
C VAL A 226 -4.28 16.53 10.47
N ALA A 227 -5.56 16.49 10.80
CA ALA A 227 -6.11 15.52 11.76
C ALA A 227 -5.90 14.07 11.31
N VAL A 228 -6.14 13.78 10.02
CA VAL A 228 -5.92 12.44 9.44
C VAL A 228 -4.43 12.07 9.48
N VAL A 229 -3.53 12.99 9.09
CA VAL A 229 -2.08 12.75 9.14
C VAL A 229 -1.62 12.47 10.57
N VAL A 230 -2.06 13.27 11.55
CA VAL A 230 -1.72 13.06 12.97
C VAL A 230 -2.23 11.71 13.47
N LEU A 231 -3.45 11.34 13.13
CA LEU A 231 -4.05 10.05 13.50
C LEU A 231 -3.24 8.88 12.91
N VAL A 232 -2.84 8.97 11.65
CA VAL A 232 -2.01 7.94 10.99
C VAL A 232 -0.62 7.84 11.64
N ILE A 233 0.00 8.97 12.01
CA ILE A 233 1.29 8.99 12.72
C ILE A 233 1.17 8.30 14.08
N ILE A 234 0.10 8.58 14.83
CA ILE A 234 -0.15 7.94 16.13
C ILE A 234 -0.34 6.42 15.96
N LEU A 235 -1.13 5.99 14.97
CA LEU A 235 -1.37 4.57 14.70
C LEU A 235 -0.09 3.82 14.33
N ASN A 236 0.74 4.38 13.44
CA ASN A 236 1.97 3.73 12.98
C ASN A 236 3.14 3.89 13.96
N GLY A 237 3.11 4.91 14.79
CA GLY A 237 4.12 5.16 15.83
C GLY A 237 3.85 4.41 17.12
N GLY A 238 2.59 4.04 17.38
CA GLY A 238 2.18 3.37 18.61
C GLY A 238 2.82 1.99 18.77
N THR A 239 3.48 1.75 19.89
CA THR A 239 4.10 0.46 20.20
C THR A 239 3.81 0.06 21.65
N ARG A 240 3.37 -1.18 21.86
CA ARG A 240 3.27 -1.77 23.19
C ARG A 240 4.54 -2.56 23.50
N LYS A 241 5.26 -2.16 24.51
CA LYS A 241 6.48 -2.83 24.98
C LYS A 241 6.14 -3.89 26.00
N ILE A 242 6.43 -5.16 25.71
CA ILE A 242 6.28 -6.28 26.66
C ILE A 242 7.63 -6.50 27.33
N PRO A 243 7.75 -6.37 28.66
CA PRO A 243 9.01 -6.58 29.35
C PRO A 243 9.39 -8.07 29.34
N VAL A 244 10.64 -8.36 29.00
CA VAL A 244 11.25 -9.69 29.01
C VAL A 244 12.48 -9.65 29.86
N GLN A 245 12.62 -10.64 30.75
CA GLN A 245 13.81 -10.82 31.58
C GLN A 245 14.56 -12.07 31.13
N TYR A 246 15.88 -11.95 31.02
CA TYR A 246 16.75 -13.08 30.76
C TYR A 246 17.41 -13.57 32.04
N ALA A 247 17.49 -14.88 32.17
CA ALA A 247 18.17 -15.49 33.32
C ALA A 247 19.64 -15.09 33.39
N LYS A 248 20.11 -14.77 34.56
CA LYS A 248 21.55 -14.49 34.81
C LYS A 248 22.33 -15.80 34.63
N LYS A 249 23.36 -15.81 33.78
CA LYS A 249 24.31 -16.90 33.66
C LYS A 249 25.55 -16.57 34.48
N ILE A 250 25.97 -17.51 35.32
CA ILE A 250 27.24 -17.40 36.07
C ILE A 250 28.30 -18.03 35.18
N GLN A 251 29.27 -17.24 34.74
CA GLN A 251 30.43 -17.68 33.98
C GLN A 251 31.70 -17.45 34.81
N GLY A 252 32.12 -18.47 35.52
CA GLY A 252 33.21 -18.36 36.51
C GLY A 252 32.81 -17.51 37.73
N ARG A 253 33.60 -16.52 38.08
CA ARG A 253 33.36 -15.57 39.22
C ARG A 253 32.49 -14.36 38.82
N LYS A 254 32.13 -14.20 37.52
CA LYS A 254 31.34 -13.05 37.05
C LYS A 254 29.95 -13.49 36.69
N THR A 255 28.95 -12.75 37.17
CA THR A 255 27.57 -12.88 36.69
C THR A 255 27.40 -12.11 35.36
N VAL A 256 27.19 -12.83 34.27
CA VAL A 256 26.92 -12.26 32.94
C VAL A 256 25.45 -12.45 32.62
N GLY A 257 24.78 -11.40 32.15
CA GLY A 257 23.37 -11.44 31.80
C GLY A 257 22.46 -10.78 32.85
N GLY A 258 21.17 -10.93 32.71
CA GLY A 258 20.17 -10.28 33.56
C GLY A 258 19.74 -8.92 33.01
N GLN A 259 20.01 -8.63 31.73
CA GLN A 259 19.46 -7.45 31.09
C GLN A 259 17.94 -7.64 30.88
N SER A 260 17.17 -6.66 31.34
CA SER A 260 15.76 -6.54 30.97
C SER A 260 15.65 -6.02 29.54
N SER A 261 15.00 -6.77 28.68
CA SER A 261 14.69 -6.36 27.31
C SER A 261 13.19 -6.18 27.16
N CYS A 262 12.75 -5.69 26.03
CA CYS A 262 11.31 -5.60 25.74
C CYS A 262 11.03 -6.04 24.30
N ILE A 263 9.89 -6.70 24.09
CA ILE A 263 9.35 -6.99 22.77
C ILE A 263 8.44 -5.84 22.37
N PRO A 264 8.82 -5.03 21.36
CA PRO A 264 7.93 -3.96 20.89
C PRO A 264 6.89 -4.51 19.91
N LEU A 265 5.62 -4.53 20.30
CA LEU A 265 4.50 -4.83 19.41
C LEU A 265 3.94 -3.53 18.86
N LYS A 266 3.95 -3.36 17.54
CA LYS A 266 3.36 -2.19 16.88
C LYS A 266 1.84 -2.29 16.93
N VAL A 267 1.13 -1.17 17.14
CA VAL A 267 -0.34 -1.11 17.09
C VAL A 267 -0.83 -1.45 15.69
N ASN A 268 -0.20 -0.88 14.68
CA ASN A 268 -0.43 -1.26 13.30
C ASN A 268 0.67 -2.23 12.85
N THR A 269 0.54 -3.52 13.19
CA THR A 269 1.50 -4.58 12.82
C THR A 269 1.40 -4.92 11.34
N SER A 270 0.18 -4.88 10.78
CA SER A 270 -0.11 -5.22 9.39
C SER A 270 0.19 -4.10 8.39
N GLY A 271 0.49 -2.89 8.85
CA GLY A 271 0.78 -1.74 7.99
C GLY A 271 -0.41 -1.31 7.13
N VAL A 272 -0.15 -1.02 5.87
CA VAL A 272 -1.16 -0.59 4.88
C VAL A 272 -1.70 -1.75 4.03
N ILE A 273 -1.12 -2.93 4.15
CA ILE A 273 -1.43 -4.09 3.31
C ILE A 273 -2.91 -4.49 3.37
N PRO A 274 -3.57 -4.56 4.54
CA PRO A 274 -4.99 -4.91 4.62
C PRO A 274 -5.90 -3.99 3.82
N ILE A 275 -5.57 -2.71 3.79
CA ILE A 275 -6.34 -1.70 3.07
C ILE A 275 -6.20 -1.89 1.56
N ILE A 276 -4.97 -2.11 1.08
CA ILE A 276 -4.69 -2.36 -0.33
C ILE A 276 -5.42 -3.62 -0.79
N PHE A 277 -5.41 -4.69 0.02
CA PHE A 277 -6.09 -5.94 -0.29
C PHE A 277 -7.61 -5.78 -0.37
N ALA A 278 -8.20 -5.14 0.64
CA ALA A 278 -9.64 -4.89 0.65
C ALA A 278 -10.07 -4.04 -0.55
N SER A 279 -9.32 -2.97 -0.85
CA SER A 279 -9.60 -2.10 -1.99
C SER A 279 -9.46 -2.83 -3.33
N SER A 280 -8.39 -3.59 -3.51
CA SER A 280 -8.14 -4.35 -4.75
C SER A 280 -9.22 -5.40 -4.98
N LEU A 281 -9.61 -6.14 -3.92
CA LEU A 281 -10.65 -7.17 -4.02
C LEU A 281 -12.02 -6.57 -4.38
N MET A 282 -12.36 -5.41 -3.82
CA MET A 282 -13.62 -4.72 -4.11
C MET A 282 -13.65 -4.12 -5.52
N GLN A 283 -12.51 -3.61 -6.00
CA GLN A 283 -12.46 -2.93 -7.29
C GLN A 283 -12.28 -3.86 -8.48
N LEU A 284 -11.64 -5.01 -8.30
CA LEU A 284 -11.34 -5.94 -9.39
C LEU A 284 -12.60 -6.32 -10.20
N PRO A 285 -13.75 -6.70 -9.60
CA PRO A 285 -14.97 -6.99 -10.35
C PRO A 285 -15.50 -5.77 -11.12
N VAL A 286 -15.43 -4.57 -10.51
CA VAL A 286 -15.93 -3.33 -11.12
C VAL A 286 -15.09 -2.96 -12.34
N VAL A 287 -13.78 -3.07 -12.25
CA VAL A 287 -12.84 -2.79 -13.34
C VAL A 287 -13.04 -3.79 -14.48
N ILE A 288 -13.12 -5.09 -14.19
CA ILE A 288 -13.35 -6.12 -15.21
C ILE A 288 -14.67 -5.85 -15.95
N CYS A 289 -15.77 -5.63 -15.24
CA CYS A 289 -17.06 -5.38 -15.86
C CYS A 289 -17.08 -4.08 -16.70
N SER A 290 -16.36 -3.05 -16.24
CA SER A 290 -16.23 -1.79 -16.98
C SER A 290 -15.49 -1.98 -18.31
N PHE A 291 -14.43 -2.79 -18.35
CA PHE A 291 -13.69 -3.08 -19.57
C PHE A 291 -14.47 -3.91 -20.57
N PHE A 292 -15.24 -4.89 -20.11
CA PHE A 292 -16.08 -5.72 -20.98
C PHE A 292 -17.39 -5.02 -21.40
N GLY A 293 -17.61 -3.76 -20.97
CA GLY A 293 -18.81 -3.01 -21.30
C GLY A 293 -20.09 -3.61 -20.72
N ILE A 294 -19.97 -4.48 -19.73
CA ILE A 294 -21.08 -5.10 -19.02
C ILE A 294 -21.69 -4.04 -18.12
N GLN A 295 -22.63 -3.26 -18.71
CA GLN A 295 -23.51 -2.41 -17.91
C GLN A 295 -24.49 -3.34 -17.21
N GLY A 296 -24.25 -3.60 -15.93
CA GLY A 296 -25.10 -4.48 -15.15
C GLY A 296 -26.52 -3.93 -15.08
N THR A 297 -27.41 -4.51 -15.85
CA THR A 297 -28.85 -4.34 -15.70
C THR A 297 -29.36 -5.41 -14.72
N GLY A 298 -30.24 -5.03 -13.81
CA GLY A 298 -30.78 -5.93 -12.79
C GLY A 298 -29.86 -6.15 -11.58
N PHE A 299 -29.91 -7.34 -10.98
CA PHE A 299 -29.22 -7.67 -9.75
C PHE A 299 -27.70 -7.40 -9.80
N TRP A 300 -27.01 -7.79 -10.86
CA TRP A 300 -25.58 -7.55 -11.04
C TRP A 300 -25.24 -6.06 -11.12
N GLY A 301 -26.12 -5.24 -11.70
CA GLY A 301 -25.94 -3.79 -11.72
C GLY A 301 -25.98 -3.18 -10.32
N HIS A 302 -26.87 -3.65 -9.45
CA HIS A 302 -26.93 -3.21 -8.06
C HIS A 302 -25.68 -3.66 -7.27
N VAL A 303 -25.20 -4.88 -7.50
CA VAL A 303 -23.96 -5.40 -6.88
C VAL A 303 -22.76 -4.55 -7.30
N LEU A 304 -22.59 -4.27 -8.58
CA LEU A 304 -21.47 -3.46 -9.09
C LEU A 304 -21.51 -2.02 -8.54
N ARG A 305 -22.70 -1.41 -8.49
CA ARG A 305 -22.86 -0.08 -7.87
C ARG A 305 -22.54 -0.09 -6.38
N GLY A 306 -22.90 -1.15 -5.66
CA GLY A 306 -22.55 -1.34 -4.25
C GLY A 306 -21.05 -1.55 -4.01
N LEU A 307 -20.34 -2.20 -4.94
CA LEU A 307 -18.90 -2.40 -4.87
C LEU A 307 -18.10 -1.13 -5.20
N SER A 308 -18.71 -0.21 -5.97
CA SER A 308 -18.06 1.06 -6.34
C SER A 308 -18.03 2.02 -5.15
N SER A 309 -16.82 2.47 -4.80
CA SER A 309 -16.59 3.36 -3.64
C SER A 309 -17.23 4.74 -3.76
N SER A 310 -17.56 5.18 -4.97
CA SER A 310 -18.20 6.46 -5.24
C SER A 310 -19.65 6.57 -4.72
N ASN A 311 -20.34 5.42 -4.65
CA ASN A 311 -21.74 5.39 -4.25
C ASN A 311 -21.91 5.23 -2.72
N TRP A 312 -20.79 5.07 -1.98
CA TRP A 312 -20.84 4.89 -0.54
C TRP A 312 -21.14 6.22 0.16
N CYS A 313 -21.92 6.15 1.21
CA CYS A 313 -22.36 7.32 1.98
C CYS A 313 -23.15 8.38 1.17
N ASN A 314 -23.73 8.01 0.03
CA ASN A 314 -24.57 8.93 -0.74
C ASN A 314 -25.96 9.03 -0.10
N PRO A 315 -26.41 10.24 0.34
CA PRO A 315 -27.73 10.40 0.96
C PRO A 315 -28.90 10.08 0.04
N LYS A 316 -28.67 10.14 -1.29
CA LYS A 316 -29.73 9.87 -2.30
C LYS A 316 -29.97 8.36 -2.49
N GLU A 317 -28.94 7.54 -2.29
CA GLU A 317 -29.00 6.09 -2.51
C GLU A 317 -28.32 5.32 -1.36
N PRO A 318 -28.89 5.31 -0.14
CA PRO A 318 -28.24 4.76 1.05
C PRO A 318 -28.01 3.24 0.99
N VAL A 319 -28.73 2.53 0.12
CA VAL A 319 -28.63 1.06 -0.05
C VAL A 319 -27.23 0.64 -0.48
N TYR A 320 -26.54 1.44 -1.29
CA TYR A 320 -25.18 1.11 -1.74
C TYR A 320 -24.10 1.30 -0.68
N SER A 321 -24.42 1.91 0.46
CA SER A 321 -23.53 1.99 1.63
C SER A 321 -23.25 0.61 2.25
N ILE A 322 -23.97 -0.45 1.86
CA ILE A 322 -23.63 -1.84 2.20
C ILE A 322 -22.21 -2.18 1.73
N GLY A 323 -21.75 -1.65 0.60
CA GLY A 323 -20.39 -1.83 0.12
C GLY A 323 -19.34 -1.32 1.11
N LEU A 324 -19.60 -0.20 1.79
CA LEU A 324 -18.72 0.32 2.83
C LEU A 324 -18.62 -0.65 4.02
N VAL A 325 -19.74 -1.26 4.43
CA VAL A 325 -19.75 -2.25 5.52
C VAL A 325 -18.92 -3.47 5.14
N VAL A 326 -19.07 -3.96 3.91
CA VAL A 326 -18.27 -5.08 3.37
C VAL A 326 -16.79 -4.70 3.34
N TYR A 327 -16.47 -3.48 2.89
CA TYR A 327 -15.10 -2.98 2.87
C TYR A 327 -14.48 -2.94 4.27
N ILE A 328 -15.19 -2.43 5.27
CA ILE A 328 -14.75 -2.41 6.67
C ILE A 328 -14.50 -3.83 7.19
N ALA A 329 -15.43 -4.76 6.92
CA ALA A 329 -15.29 -6.16 7.31
C ALA A 329 -14.04 -6.79 6.67
N LEU A 330 -13.78 -6.52 5.39
CA LEU A 330 -12.58 -6.99 4.69
C LEU A 330 -11.29 -6.38 5.27
N VAL A 331 -11.26 -5.09 5.57
CA VAL A 331 -10.09 -4.44 6.19
C VAL A 331 -9.77 -5.10 7.54
N ILE A 332 -10.78 -5.32 8.38
CA ILE A 332 -10.60 -5.99 9.68
C ILE A 332 -10.11 -7.43 9.47
N PHE A 333 -10.77 -8.18 8.58
CA PHE A 333 -10.39 -9.55 8.26
C PHE A 333 -8.92 -9.65 7.80
N PHE A 334 -8.51 -8.82 6.83
CA PHE A 334 -7.15 -8.82 6.35
C PHE A 334 -6.13 -8.32 7.38
N ALA A 335 -6.51 -7.43 8.29
CA ALA A 335 -5.65 -7.00 9.38
C ALA A 335 -5.31 -8.17 10.31
N TYR A 336 -6.29 -8.95 10.72
CA TYR A 336 -6.07 -10.16 11.51
C TYR A 336 -5.30 -11.22 10.74
N PHE A 337 -5.72 -11.47 9.51
CA PHE A 337 -5.10 -12.46 8.63
C PHE A 337 -3.61 -12.17 8.42
N TYR A 338 -3.25 -10.96 8.00
CA TYR A 338 -1.87 -10.59 7.75
C TYR A 338 -1.03 -10.60 9.02
N THR A 339 -1.59 -10.17 10.15
CA THR A 339 -0.87 -10.20 11.42
C THR A 339 -0.57 -11.63 11.87
N SER A 340 -1.49 -12.57 11.65
CA SER A 340 -1.28 -13.99 12.00
C SER A 340 -0.15 -14.64 11.20
N ILE A 341 0.08 -14.15 9.96
CA ILE A 341 1.19 -14.62 9.10
C ILE A 341 2.52 -14.01 9.53
N THR A 342 2.49 -12.70 9.82
CA THR A 342 3.73 -11.94 10.08
C THR A 342 4.30 -12.19 11.46
N PHE A 343 3.44 -12.48 12.43
CA PHE A 343 3.81 -12.67 13.82
C PHE A 343 3.37 -14.04 14.30
N ASN A 344 4.33 -14.94 14.55
CA ASN A 344 4.09 -16.28 15.09
C ASN A 344 4.39 -16.32 16.59
N PRO A 345 3.38 -16.25 17.47
CA PRO A 345 3.58 -16.24 18.92
C PRO A 345 4.22 -17.51 19.46
N LEU A 346 3.98 -18.66 18.83
CA LEU A 346 4.58 -19.94 19.22
C LEU A 346 6.08 -19.94 19.02
N GLU A 347 6.54 -19.53 17.84
CA GLU A 347 7.96 -19.48 17.50
C GLU A 347 8.72 -18.50 18.39
N ILE A 348 8.12 -17.33 18.70
CA ILE A 348 8.70 -16.34 19.59
C ILE A 348 8.81 -16.89 21.02
N ALA A 349 7.75 -17.55 21.53
CA ALA A 349 7.77 -18.15 22.85
C ALA A 349 8.81 -19.27 22.98
N ASP A 350 8.99 -20.08 21.94
CA ASP A 350 10.01 -21.16 21.90
C ASP A 350 11.43 -20.57 21.81
N ASN A 351 11.64 -19.55 21.00
CA ASN A 351 12.92 -18.87 20.89
C ASN A 351 13.30 -18.18 22.21
N MET A 352 12.34 -17.55 22.89
CA MET A 352 12.53 -17.00 24.23
C MET A 352 12.92 -18.09 25.23
N LYS A 353 12.20 -19.21 25.24
CA LYS A 353 12.50 -20.35 26.13
C LYS A 353 13.91 -20.88 25.90
N LYS A 354 14.32 -21.07 24.63
CA LYS A 354 15.67 -21.50 24.26
C LYS A 354 16.76 -20.53 24.70
N SER A 355 16.46 -19.22 24.66
CA SER A 355 17.37 -18.16 25.07
C SER A 355 17.39 -17.89 26.58
N GLY A 356 16.57 -18.63 27.38
CA GLY A 356 16.44 -18.40 28.82
C GLY A 356 15.68 -17.13 29.20
N GLY A 357 14.91 -16.57 28.25
CA GLY A 357 14.04 -15.41 28.47
C GLY A 357 12.67 -15.81 28.99
N PHE A 358 12.09 -14.99 29.84
CA PHE A 358 10.73 -15.16 30.34
C PHE A 358 10.04 -13.80 30.54
N ILE A 359 8.72 -13.82 30.48
CA ILE A 359 7.90 -12.65 30.81
C ILE A 359 7.59 -12.72 32.32
N PRO A 360 7.85 -11.63 33.09
CA PRO A 360 7.56 -11.63 34.52
C PRO A 360 6.12 -12.03 34.81
N GLY A 361 5.94 -13.01 35.70
CA GLY A 361 4.63 -13.53 36.10
C GLY A 361 4.02 -14.59 35.16
N ILE A 362 4.70 -14.98 34.07
CA ILE A 362 4.19 -15.97 33.10
C ILE A 362 5.20 -17.11 32.93
N ARG A 363 4.74 -18.35 32.98
CA ARG A 363 5.59 -19.52 32.77
C ARG A 363 6.09 -19.59 31.32
N PRO A 364 7.38 -19.89 31.09
CA PRO A 364 7.92 -20.07 29.73
C PRO A 364 7.22 -21.22 28.98
N GLY A 365 7.08 -21.06 27.66
CA GLY A 365 6.46 -22.03 26.76
C GLY A 365 5.03 -21.69 26.37
N LYS A 366 4.11 -22.66 26.37
CA LYS A 366 2.72 -22.48 25.93
C LYS A 366 1.98 -21.31 26.60
N PRO A 367 2.06 -21.11 27.93
CA PRO A 367 1.42 -19.96 28.56
C PRO A 367 1.93 -18.60 28.06
N THR A 368 3.20 -18.54 27.68
CA THR A 368 3.79 -17.32 27.08
C THR A 368 3.22 -17.08 25.67
N SER A 369 3.09 -18.14 24.86
CA SER A 369 2.46 -18.05 23.54
C SER A 369 1.00 -17.60 23.65
N ASP A 370 0.22 -18.18 24.56
CA ASP A 370 -1.19 -17.84 24.76
C ASP A 370 -1.35 -16.37 25.19
N TYR A 371 -0.47 -15.90 26.07
CA TYR A 371 -0.43 -14.51 26.49
C TYR A 371 -0.09 -13.54 25.36
N LEU A 372 0.92 -13.87 24.55
CA LEU A 372 1.30 -13.07 23.38
C LEU A 372 0.17 -13.01 22.36
N THR A 373 -0.48 -14.14 22.08
CA THR A 373 -1.64 -14.22 21.17
C THR A 373 -2.78 -13.33 21.67
N LYS A 374 -3.08 -13.38 22.96
CA LYS A 374 -4.15 -12.55 23.57
C LYS A 374 -3.84 -11.05 23.42
N ILE A 375 -2.63 -10.63 23.73
CA ILE A 375 -2.22 -9.23 23.58
C ILE A 375 -2.24 -8.81 22.12
N LEU A 376 -1.74 -9.66 21.23
CA LEU A 376 -1.72 -9.40 19.80
C LEU A 376 -3.13 -9.15 19.27
N ASN A 377 -4.09 -10.00 19.62
CA ASN A 377 -5.49 -9.85 19.20
C ASN A 377 -6.08 -8.51 19.64
N TYR A 378 -5.80 -8.05 20.86
CA TYR A 378 -6.27 -6.74 21.32
C TYR A 378 -5.61 -5.59 20.55
N ILE A 379 -4.31 -5.68 20.31
CA ILE A 379 -3.56 -4.65 19.59
C ILE A 379 -4.03 -4.56 18.15
N VAL A 380 -4.19 -5.70 17.48
CA VAL A 380 -4.67 -5.78 16.09
C VAL A 380 -6.08 -5.21 15.97
N PHE A 381 -6.96 -5.50 16.92
CA PHE A 381 -8.32 -4.93 16.94
C PHE A 381 -8.30 -3.40 17.01
N ILE A 382 -7.51 -2.84 17.94
CA ILE A 382 -7.35 -1.38 18.08
C ILE A 382 -6.76 -0.79 16.79
N GLY A 383 -5.73 -1.42 16.24
CA GLY A 383 -5.12 -1.02 14.98
C GLY A 383 -6.10 -1.06 13.80
N ALA A 384 -6.87 -2.13 13.67
CA ALA A 384 -7.87 -2.30 12.62
C ALA A 384 -8.99 -1.25 12.70
N ILE A 385 -9.49 -0.95 13.90
CA ILE A 385 -10.46 0.14 14.09
C ILE A 385 -9.86 1.48 13.70
N GLY A 386 -8.64 1.77 14.15
CA GLY A 386 -7.96 3.00 13.78
C GLY A 386 -7.76 3.15 12.26
N LEU A 387 -7.34 2.08 11.59
CA LEU A 387 -7.22 2.05 10.13
C LEU A 387 -8.58 2.27 9.45
N THR A 388 -9.63 1.62 9.95
CA THR A 388 -10.99 1.77 9.43
C THR A 388 -11.48 3.21 9.53
N ILE A 389 -11.27 3.87 10.67
CA ILE A 389 -11.65 5.28 10.85
C ILE A 389 -10.97 6.16 9.79
N VAL A 390 -9.66 5.99 9.60
CA VAL A 390 -8.91 6.77 8.61
C VAL A 390 -9.40 6.51 7.19
N CYS A 391 -9.72 5.26 6.86
CA CYS A 391 -10.20 4.88 5.52
C CYS A 391 -11.61 5.39 5.22
N VAL A 392 -12.48 5.45 6.23
CA VAL A 392 -13.89 5.84 6.07
C VAL A 392 -14.07 7.35 5.91
N ILE A 393 -13.17 8.16 6.51
CA ILE A 393 -13.25 9.63 6.44
C ILE A 393 -13.43 10.16 5.00
N PRO A 394 -12.60 9.77 4.01
CA PRO A 394 -12.75 10.26 2.64
C PRO A 394 -14.06 9.82 1.97
N PHE A 395 -14.53 8.61 2.26
CA PHE A 395 -15.80 8.13 1.70
C PHE A 395 -17.00 8.94 2.22
N ILE A 396 -16.95 9.37 3.49
CA ILE A 396 -17.95 10.28 4.04
C ILE A 396 -17.87 11.64 3.34
N PHE A 397 -16.65 12.19 3.15
CA PHE A 397 -16.48 13.46 2.45
C PHE A 397 -16.95 13.38 1.01
N ASN A 398 -16.67 12.29 0.31
CA ASN A 398 -17.08 12.08 -1.07
C ASN A 398 -18.61 11.93 -1.16
N GLY A 399 -19.20 11.06 -0.36
CA GLY A 399 -20.63 10.76 -0.40
C GLY A 399 -21.52 11.91 0.08
N VAL A 400 -21.17 12.59 1.18
CA VAL A 400 -22.01 13.62 1.80
C VAL A 400 -21.80 14.97 1.12
N PHE A 401 -20.55 15.33 0.80
CA PHE A 401 -20.21 16.66 0.26
C PHE A 401 -19.99 16.67 -1.25
N GLY A 402 -20.01 15.53 -1.92
CA GLY A 402 -19.74 15.42 -3.37
C GLY A 402 -18.32 15.86 -3.73
N ALA A 403 -17.41 15.79 -2.78
CA ALA A 403 -16.01 16.12 -2.98
C ALA A 403 -15.36 14.97 -3.74
N GLN A 404 -15.25 15.03 -5.05
CA GLN A 404 -14.49 14.06 -5.84
C GLN A 404 -13.01 14.08 -5.46
N VAL A 405 -12.70 13.54 -4.27
CA VAL A 405 -11.35 13.51 -3.71
C VAL A 405 -10.77 12.14 -3.98
N SER A 406 -9.89 12.02 -4.94
CA SER A 406 -9.05 10.83 -5.10
C SER A 406 -7.97 10.75 -4.02
N PHE A 407 -7.66 11.87 -3.36
CA PHE A 407 -6.79 11.99 -2.19
C PHE A 407 -7.49 11.42 -0.94
N GLY A 408 -7.74 10.11 -0.95
CA GLY A 408 -8.43 9.39 0.11
C GLY A 408 -7.53 9.06 1.29
N GLY A 409 -8.13 8.67 2.43
CA GLY A 409 -7.42 8.21 3.61
C GLY A 409 -6.44 7.08 3.34
N THR A 410 -6.72 6.23 2.35
CA THR A 410 -5.82 5.17 1.90
C THR A 410 -4.51 5.72 1.37
N SER A 411 -4.54 6.77 0.54
CA SER A 411 -3.35 7.41 -0.01
C SER A 411 -2.50 8.07 1.07
N LEU A 412 -3.14 8.77 2.02
CA LEU A 412 -2.44 9.37 3.17
C LEU A 412 -1.80 8.32 4.08
N ILE A 413 -2.51 7.22 4.36
CA ILE A 413 -1.96 6.13 5.16
C ILE A 413 -0.72 5.55 4.48
N ILE A 414 -0.78 5.30 3.17
CA ILE A 414 0.35 4.75 2.41
C ILE A 414 1.54 5.70 2.47
N ILE A 415 1.35 6.98 2.16
CA ILE A 415 2.41 7.99 2.19
C ILE A 415 3.06 8.05 3.58
N VAL A 416 2.27 8.26 4.62
CA VAL A 416 2.81 8.44 5.98
C VAL A 416 3.48 7.16 6.49
N SER A 417 2.89 5.99 6.24
CA SER A 417 3.47 4.70 6.67
C SER A 417 4.81 4.43 6.00
N VAL A 418 4.91 4.64 4.70
CA VAL A 418 6.14 4.38 3.94
C VAL A 418 7.23 5.39 4.33
N ILE A 419 6.88 6.67 4.52
CA ILE A 419 7.83 7.68 5.00
C ILE A 419 8.37 7.29 6.38
N LEU A 420 7.50 6.91 7.32
CA LEU A 420 7.91 6.51 8.67
C LEU A 420 8.79 5.25 8.65
N GLU A 421 8.45 4.26 7.82
CA GLU A 421 9.23 3.04 7.67
C GLU A 421 10.60 3.32 7.06
N THR A 422 10.66 4.11 6.00
CA THR A 422 11.91 4.52 5.36
C THR A 422 12.79 5.31 6.32
N MET A 423 12.21 6.24 7.10
CA MET A 423 12.94 6.99 8.11
C MET A 423 13.54 6.10 9.20
N LYS A 424 12.77 5.12 9.71
CA LYS A 424 13.28 4.14 10.70
C LYS A 424 14.41 3.30 10.14
N GLN A 425 14.34 2.92 8.86
CA GLN A 425 15.41 2.17 8.21
C GLN A 425 16.68 3.00 8.05
N VAL A 426 16.55 4.28 7.70
CA VAL A 426 17.67 5.23 7.65
C VAL A 426 18.31 5.40 9.02
N GLU A 427 17.52 5.60 10.06
CA GLU A 427 18.00 5.72 11.45
C GLU A 427 18.73 4.46 11.91
N SER A 428 18.18 3.28 11.60
CA SER A 428 18.83 2.00 11.92
C SER A 428 20.19 1.85 11.23
N GLN A 429 20.29 2.19 9.94
CA GLN A 429 21.56 2.13 9.20
C GLN A 429 22.60 3.14 9.74
N MET A 430 22.16 4.28 10.24
CA MET A 430 23.04 5.27 10.89
C MET A 430 23.57 4.76 12.24
N LEU A 431 22.72 4.14 13.07
CA LEU A 431 23.10 3.62 14.38
C LEU A 431 24.16 2.50 14.28
N VAL A 432 23.96 1.57 13.35
CA VAL A 432 24.92 0.46 13.14
C VAL A 432 26.31 0.97 12.78
N ARG A 433 26.41 2.10 12.12
CA ARG A 433 27.69 2.67 11.68
C ARG A 433 28.40 3.50 12.75
N ASN A 434 27.64 4.22 13.59
CA ASN A 434 28.24 4.89 14.76
C ASN A 434 28.87 3.90 15.73
N TYR A 435 28.33 2.67 15.79
CA TYR A 435 28.92 1.62 16.64
C TYR A 435 30.22 1.05 16.05
N LYS A 436 30.40 1.01 14.73
CA LYS A 436 31.65 0.59 14.08
C LYS A 436 32.79 1.63 14.23
N GLY A 437 32.47 2.89 14.37
CA GLY A 437 33.47 3.94 14.65
C GLY A 437 34.08 3.85 16.03
N PHE A 438 33.40 3.27 17.00
CA PHE A 438 33.93 3.04 18.36
C PHE A 438 34.82 1.81 18.50
N LEU A 439 34.87 0.93 17.48
CA LEU A 439 35.68 -0.30 17.51
C LEU A 439 36.96 -0.19 16.67
N ASN A 440 37.17 0.95 16.01
CA ASN A 440 38.34 1.21 15.16
C ASN A 440 39.28 2.33 15.69
N ASP A 441 39.09 2.75 16.93
CA ASP A 441 40.05 3.62 17.69
C ASP A 441 40.83 2.80 18.73
#